data_a46f49b5fbb88a13ad350fba74016073
#
_entry.id   a46f49b5fbb88a13ad350fba74016073
#
_cell.length_a   1.000
_cell.length_b   1.000
_cell.length_c   1.000
_cell.angle_alpha   90.00
_cell.angle_beta   90.00
_cell.angle_gamma   90.00
#
_symmetry.space_group_name_H-M   'P 1'
#
loop_
_entity.id
_entity.type
_entity.pdbx_description
1 polymer ?
#
loop_
_entity_poly.entity_id
_entity_poly.type
_entity_poly.pdbx_seq_one_letter_code
_entity_poly.pdbx_strand_id
1 'polypeptide(L)'
;MSTHINAKEGDIAEAVLLPGDPLRAKFIAENFLQDAKCYNEVRGMYGFTGLYNGKRVSVQGTGMGQPSLSIYVNELFQFYNVQKAVRVGTCGAVQKNIALRDVILAEGACSDSGLNTMRFNGLHFAPVADFELLTKAYSAAEKIGIKPIENTNYSKFLL
;
A
#
# COMPACT_ATOMS: atom_id res chain seq x y z
N MET A 1 1.00 14.07 16.63
CA MET A 1 0.47 12.76 17.11
C MET A 1 -0.89 12.58 16.50
N SER A 2 -1.12 11.50 15.81
CA SER A 2 -2.42 11.20 15.20
C SER A 2 -3.25 10.28 16.09
N THR A 3 -4.50 10.02 15.73
CA THR A 3 -5.42 9.24 16.58
C THR A 3 -5.18 7.73 16.48
N HIS A 4 -4.77 7.26 15.30
CA HIS A 4 -4.68 5.82 15.01
C HIS A 4 -3.24 5.31 14.86
N ILE A 5 -2.26 6.24 14.79
CA ILE A 5 -0.85 5.93 14.70
C ILE A 5 -0.11 6.60 15.86
N ASN A 6 0.53 5.79 16.71
CA ASN A 6 1.26 6.27 17.90
C ASN A 6 2.77 6.36 17.62
N ALA A 7 3.14 7.01 16.54
CA ALA A 7 4.52 7.28 16.18
C ALA A 7 4.94 8.69 16.61
N LYS A 8 6.22 8.89 16.81
CA LYS A 8 6.83 10.22 16.98
C LYS A 8 7.25 10.77 15.62
N GLU A 9 7.51 12.05 15.59
CA GLU A 9 8.14 12.68 14.42
C GLU A 9 9.47 11.99 14.10
N GLY A 10 9.66 11.64 12.83
CA GLY A 10 10.85 10.91 12.36
C GLY A 10 10.82 9.39 12.54
N ASP A 11 9.86 8.80 13.26
CA ASP A 11 9.77 7.35 13.40
C ASP A 11 9.40 6.67 12.07
N ILE A 12 8.60 7.32 11.23
CA ILE A 12 8.10 6.78 9.96
C ILE A 12 8.97 7.28 8.81
N ALA A 13 9.29 6.41 7.86
CA ALA A 13 10.05 6.76 6.67
C ALA A 13 9.15 7.47 5.63
N GLU A 14 9.75 8.24 4.73
CA GLU A 14 9.03 8.90 3.62
C GLU A 14 8.39 7.91 2.64
N ALA A 15 8.90 6.67 2.58
CA ALA A 15 8.35 5.61 1.76
C ALA A 15 7.71 4.53 2.65
N VAL A 16 6.44 4.20 2.40
CA VAL A 16 5.66 3.27 3.21
C VAL A 16 5.02 2.19 2.34
N LEU A 17 5.17 0.93 2.73
CA LEU A 17 4.41 -0.19 2.21
C LEU A 17 3.12 -0.35 3.02
N LEU A 18 2.00 -0.56 2.35
CA LEU A 18 0.67 -0.60 2.93
C LEU A 18 -0.02 -1.95 2.70
N PRO A 19 0.32 -3.01 3.45
CA PRO A 19 -0.52 -4.21 3.49
C PRO A 19 -1.84 -3.94 4.23
N GLY A 20 -2.91 -4.64 3.85
CA GLY A 20 -4.17 -4.59 4.59
C GLY A 20 -4.07 -5.29 5.95
N ASP A 21 -3.45 -6.45 5.94
CA ASP A 21 -3.26 -7.30 7.11
C ASP A 21 -2.09 -6.81 7.97
N PRO A 22 -2.31 -6.48 9.26
CA PRO A 22 -1.25 -6.07 10.17
C PRO A 22 -0.21 -7.17 10.43
N LEU A 23 -0.61 -8.45 10.38
CA LEU A 23 0.34 -9.56 10.49
C LEU A 23 1.24 -9.67 9.27
N ARG A 24 0.75 -9.29 8.09
CA ARG A 24 1.60 -9.14 6.90
C ARG A 24 2.58 -7.98 7.05
N ALA A 25 2.18 -6.88 7.67
CA ALA A 25 3.12 -5.80 7.99
C ALA A 25 4.25 -6.30 8.90
N LYS A 26 3.91 -7.07 9.94
CA LYS A 26 4.89 -7.71 10.82
C LYS A 26 5.80 -8.68 10.06
N PHE A 27 5.22 -9.56 9.23
CA PHE A 27 5.98 -10.50 8.40
C PHE A 27 6.99 -9.79 7.48
N ILE A 28 6.56 -8.72 6.82
CA ILE A 28 7.46 -7.94 5.95
C ILE A 28 8.59 -7.33 6.76
N ALA A 29 8.29 -6.77 7.92
CA ALA A 29 9.30 -6.15 8.79
C ALA A 29 10.35 -7.18 9.27
N GLU A 30 9.89 -8.33 9.76
CA GLU A 30 10.77 -9.37 10.32
C GLU A 30 11.62 -10.10 9.28
N ASN A 31 11.14 -10.22 8.03
CA ASN A 31 11.82 -11.01 7.01
C ASN A 31 12.60 -10.19 5.98
N PHE A 32 12.28 -8.90 5.83
CA PHE A 32 12.87 -8.08 4.77
C PHE A 32 13.55 -6.80 5.26
N LEU A 33 13.25 -6.34 6.49
CA LEU A 33 13.86 -5.11 7.01
C LEU A 33 14.92 -5.44 8.06
N GLN A 34 16.06 -4.78 7.96
CA GLN A 34 17.09 -4.79 8.99
C GLN A 34 16.73 -3.78 10.08
N ASP A 35 17.03 -4.12 11.34
CA ASP A 35 16.81 -3.26 12.51
C ASP A 35 15.36 -2.73 12.61
N ALA A 36 14.38 -3.55 12.22
CA ALA A 36 12.99 -3.17 12.22
C ALA A 36 12.48 -2.86 13.64
N LYS A 37 11.91 -1.66 13.82
CA LYS A 37 11.31 -1.21 15.07
C LYS A 37 9.81 -0.98 14.87
N CYS A 38 9.01 -1.52 15.81
CA CYS A 38 7.59 -1.27 15.84
C CYS A 38 7.32 0.14 16.36
N TYR A 39 6.61 0.97 15.59
CA TYR A 39 6.21 2.31 16.00
C TYR A 39 4.69 2.41 16.30
N ASN A 40 3.91 1.44 15.87
CA ASN A 40 2.46 1.44 16.09
C ASN A 40 1.91 0.05 16.38
N GLU A 41 1.10 -0.03 17.44
CA GLU A 41 0.32 -1.21 17.83
C GLU A 41 -1.15 -0.84 18.10
N VAL A 42 -1.52 0.42 17.91
CA VAL A 42 -2.87 0.91 18.17
C VAL A 42 -3.87 0.11 17.36
N ARG A 43 -4.90 -0.43 18.02
CA ARG A 43 -5.94 -1.26 17.40
C ARG A 43 -5.40 -2.53 16.70
N GLY A 44 -4.20 -2.98 17.03
CA GLY A 44 -3.55 -4.10 16.36
C GLY A 44 -3.06 -3.76 14.93
N MET A 45 -3.13 -2.50 14.50
CA MET A 45 -2.62 -2.07 13.19
C MET A 45 -1.12 -1.81 13.28
N TYR A 46 -0.36 -2.89 13.24
CA TYR A 46 1.08 -2.84 13.37
C TYR A 46 1.75 -1.99 12.30
N GLY A 47 2.70 -1.16 12.76
CA GLY A 47 3.56 -0.35 11.90
C GLY A 47 5.02 -0.50 12.32
N PHE A 48 5.90 -0.65 11.33
CA PHE A 48 7.33 -0.87 11.53
C PHE A 48 8.16 0.02 10.62
N THR A 49 9.33 0.42 11.09
CA THR A 49 10.36 1.09 10.27
C THR A 49 11.67 0.35 10.42
N GLY A 50 12.34 0.12 9.30
CA GLY A 50 13.66 -0.51 9.26
C GLY A 50 14.43 -0.12 8.00
N LEU A 51 15.50 -0.86 7.71
CA LEU A 51 16.34 -0.63 6.54
C LEU A 51 16.16 -1.75 5.52
N TYR A 52 16.00 -1.39 4.26
CA TYR A 52 16.07 -2.29 3.13
C TYR A 52 17.17 -1.81 2.17
N ASN A 53 18.23 -2.60 2.02
CA ASN A 53 19.42 -2.23 1.24
C ASN A 53 19.96 -0.84 1.62
N GLY A 54 20.06 -0.56 2.93
CA GLY A 54 20.55 0.71 3.48
C GLY A 54 19.58 1.89 3.39
N LYS A 55 18.38 1.71 2.84
CA LYS A 55 17.35 2.76 2.75
C LYS A 55 16.27 2.55 3.80
N ARG A 56 15.86 3.64 4.46
CA ARG A 56 14.73 3.58 5.40
C ARG A 56 13.42 3.32 4.66
N VAL A 57 12.67 2.33 5.14
CA VAL A 57 11.35 1.98 4.66
C VAL A 57 10.45 1.68 5.84
N SER A 58 9.21 2.11 5.77
CA SER A 58 8.18 1.75 6.74
C SER A 58 7.17 0.79 6.13
N VAL A 59 6.52 0.02 7.00
CA VAL A 59 5.40 -0.86 6.66
C VAL A 59 4.28 -0.59 7.65
N GLN A 60 3.07 -0.30 7.17
CA GLN A 60 1.90 0.00 8.00
C GLN A 60 0.71 -0.86 7.61
N GLY A 61 0.17 -1.61 8.55
CA GLY A 61 -1.13 -2.27 8.39
C GLY A 61 -2.25 -1.23 8.23
N THR A 62 -3.18 -1.47 7.33
CA THR A 62 -4.24 -0.51 6.99
C THR A 62 -5.66 -1.03 7.21
N GLY A 63 -5.81 -2.31 7.53
CA GLY A 63 -7.11 -2.96 7.68
C GLY A 63 -7.77 -3.26 6.33
N MET A 64 -9.05 -3.58 6.38
CA MET A 64 -9.88 -3.92 5.22
C MET A 64 -10.75 -2.74 4.80
N GLY A 65 -10.91 -2.60 3.49
CA GLY A 65 -11.82 -1.63 2.87
C GLY A 65 -11.30 -0.21 2.81
N GLN A 66 -11.90 0.57 1.93
CA GLN A 66 -11.51 1.96 1.67
C GLN A 66 -11.59 2.88 2.89
N PRO A 67 -12.61 2.77 3.77
CA PRO A 67 -12.69 3.64 4.94
C PRO A 67 -11.50 3.46 5.87
N SER A 68 -11.12 2.22 6.20
CA SER A 68 -9.98 1.92 7.05
C SER A 68 -8.67 2.41 6.41
N LEU A 69 -8.42 2.02 5.15
CA LEU A 69 -7.25 2.49 4.40
C LEU A 69 -7.14 4.02 4.41
N SER A 70 -8.25 4.73 4.19
CA SER A 70 -8.27 6.18 4.10
C SER A 70 -7.86 6.87 5.40
N ILE A 71 -8.17 6.28 6.56
CA ILE A 71 -7.75 6.80 7.87
C ILE A 71 -6.22 6.77 7.97
N TYR A 72 -5.62 5.60 7.79
CA TYR A 72 -4.18 5.44 7.93
C TYR A 72 -3.38 6.23 6.88
N VAL A 73 -3.82 6.21 5.63
CA VAL A 73 -3.17 6.98 4.56
C VAL A 73 -3.23 8.47 4.85
N ASN A 74 -4.38 9.00 5.25
CA ASN A 74 -4.51 10.41 5.61
C ASN A 74 -3.57 10.80 6.75
N GLU A 75 -3.52 10.00 7.83
CA GLU A 75 -2.64 10.28 8.95
C GLU A 75 -1.15 10.24 8.57
N LEU A 76 -0.74 9.26 7.77
CA LEU A 76 0.65 9.12 7.28
C LEU A 76 1.10 10.35 6.48
N PHE A 77 0.26 10.85 5.58
CA PHE A 77 0.59 12.02 4.78
C PHE A 77 0.50 13.33 5.57
N GLN A 78 -0.50 13.48 6.46
CA GLN A 78 -0.72 14.74 7.18
C GLN A 78 0.23 14.95 8.35
N PHE A 79 0.62 13.89 9.06
CA PHE A 79 1.31 14.02 10.34
C PHE A 79 2.74 13.44 10.36
N TYR A 80 3.11 12.61 9.35
CA TYR A 80 4.37 11.88 9.39
C TYR A 80 5.25 12.07 8.16
N ASN A 81 4.96 13.08 7.34
CA ASN A 81 5.75 13.45 6.16
C ASN A 81 5.99 12.29 5.17
N VAL A 82 5.05 11.37 5.07
CA VAL A 82 5.11 10.31 4.05
C VAL A 82 4.94 10.93 2.67
N GLN A 83 5.81 10.57 1.73
CA GLN A 83 5.81 11.09 0.37
C GLN A 83 5.43 10.02 -0.66
N LYS A 84 5.65 8.74 -0.33
CA LYS A 84 5.43 7.60 -1.22
C LYS A 84 4.73 6.48 -0.47
N ALA A 85 3.61 6.02 -1.02
CA ALA A 85 2.85 4.91 -0.46
C ALA A 85 2.59 3.86 -1.53
N VAL A 86 2.93 2.60 -1.23
CA VAL A 86 2.72 1.47 -2.13
C VAL A 86 1.81 0.44 -1.45
N ARG A 87 0.63 0.19 -2.02
CA ARG A 87 -0.27 -0.84 -1.53
C ARG A 87 0.26 -2.22 -1.89
N VAL A 88 0.44 -3.06 -0.89
CA VAL A 88 0.90 -4.45 -1.05
C VAL A 88 -0.23 -5.39 -0.60
N GLY A 89 -0.95 -5.92 -1.55
CA GLY A 89 -2.15 -6.71 -1.25
C GLY A 89 -2.22 -8.02 -2.03
N THR A 90 -3.34 -8.68 -1.85
CA THR A 90 -3.80 -9.82 -2.65
C THR A 90 -5.10 -9.44 -3.33
N CYS A 91 -5.37 -9.99 -4.49
CA CYS A 91 -6.60 -9.76 -5.22
C CYS A 91 -7.16 -11.08 -5.77
N GLY A 92 -8.46 -11.11 -6.06
CA GLY A 92 -9.09 -12.17 -6.79
C GLY A 92 -9.04 -11.90 -8.30
N ALA A 93 -8.71 -12.91 -9.10
CA ALA A 93 -8.77 -12.82 -10.55
C ALA A 93 -10.14 -13.28 -11.07
N VAL A 94 -10.72 -12.51 -11.99
CA VAL A 94 -11.96 -12.89 -12.69
C VAL A 94 -11.70 -13.47 -14.07
N GLN A 95 -10.48 -13.39 -14.57
CA GLN A 95 -10.09 -13.96 -15.86
C GLN A 95 -9.41 -15.32 -15.70
N LYS A 96 -9.71 -16.24 -16.60
CA LYS A 96 -9.21 -17.63 -16.56
C LYS A 96 -7.72 -17.76 -16.89
N ASN A 97 -7.13 -16.79 -17.56
CA ASN A 97 -5.72 -16.79 -17.97
C ASN A 97 -4.77 -16.24 -16.90
N ILE A 98 -5.28 -15.93 -15.72
CA ILE A 98 -4.46 -15.47 -14.58
C ILE A 98 -4.28 -16.64 -13.63
N ALA A 99 -3.02 -16.94 -13.34
CA ALA A 99 -2.64 -18.04 -12.47
C ALA A 99 -2.45 -17.57 -11.01
N LEU A 100 -2.46 -18.53 -10.10
CA LEU A 100 -2.07 -18.28 -8.71
C LEU A 100 -0.60 -17.84 -8.66
N ARG A 101 -0.31 -16.83 -7.85
CA ARG A 101 1.00 -16.19 -7.68
C ARG A 101 1.42 -15.24 -8.80
N ASP A 102 0.56 -14.98 -9.78
CA ASP A 102 0.83 -13.88 -10.71
C ASP A 102 0.94 -12.56 -9.96
N VAL A 103 1.89 -11.74 -10.36
CA VAL A 103 2.07 -10.39 -9.82
C VAL A 103 1.33 -9.40 -10.69
N ILE A 104 0.45 -8.63 -10.06
CA ILE A 104 -0.38 -7.65 -10.75
C ILE A 104 0.12 -6.24 -10.39
N LEU A 105 0.35 -5.42 -11.38
CA LEU A 105 0.58 -3.99 -11.22
C LEU A 105 -0.67 -3.23 -11.66
N ALA A 106 -1.35 -2.61 -10.69
CA ALA A 106 -2.57 -1.86 -10.96
C ALA A 106 -2.23 -0.45 -11.44
N GLU A 107 -2.58 -0.12 -12.67
CA GLU A 107 -2.48 1.24 -13.23
C GLU A 107 -3.62 2.13 -12.75
N GLY A 108 -4.80 1.54 -12.56
CA GLY A 108 -5.99 2.22 -12.10
C GLY A 108 -6.96 1.25 -11.46
N ALA A 109 -7.98 1.79 -10.82
CA ALA A 109 -9.02 1.01 -10.18
C ALA A 109 -10.42 1.58 -10.47
N CYS A 110 -11.40 0.70 -10.56
CA CYS A 110 -12.80 1.08 -10.49
C CYS A 110 -13.29 1.00 -9.05
N SER A 111 -14.24 1.85 -8.70
CA SER A 111 -14.86 1.82 -7.38
C SER A 111 -16.35 2.12 -7.51
N ASP A 112 -17.17 1.34 -6.82
CA ASP A 112 -18.59 1.60 -6.59
C ASP A 112 -18.86 2.31 -5.26
N SER A 113 -17.78 2.65 -4.54
CA SER A 113 -17.86 3.35 -3.26
C SER A 113 -18.23 4.82 -3.41
N GLY A 114 -19.23 5.28 -2.66
CA GLY A 114 -19.59 6.69 -2.56
C GLY A 114 -18.59 7.57 -1.79
N LEU A 115 -17.54 7.01 -1.21
CA LEU A 115 -16.61 7.75 -0.34
C LEU A 115 -15.95 8.94 -1.03
N ASN A 116 -15.42 8.74 -2.23
CA ASN A 116 -14.78 9.80 -3.00
C ASN A 116 -15.81 10.80 -3.56
N THR A 117 -16.96 10.31 -4.01
CA THR A 117 -18.06 11.16 -4.49
C THR A 117 -18.49 12.17 -3.42
N MET A 118 -18.60 11.73 -2.16
CA MET A 118 -18.91 12.61 -1.04
C MET A 118 -17.78 13.60 -0.74
N ARG A 119 -16.53 13.18 -0.81
CA ARG A 119 -15.36 14.03 -0.54
C ARG A 119 -15.13 15.10 -1.61
N PHE A 120 -15.45 14.79 -2.85
CA PHE A 120 -15.25 15.69 -4.00
C PHE A 120 -16.54 16.32 -4.52
N ASN A 121 -17.54 16.51 -3.65
CA ASN A 121 -18.79 17.20 -3.97
C ASN A 121 -19.51 16.67 -5.23
N GLY A 122 -19.57 15.35 -5.36
CA GLY A 122 -20.22 14.69 -6.51
C GLY A 122 -19.33 14.51 -7.74
N LEU A 123 -18.10 15.00 -7.72
CA LEU A 123 -17.16 14.76 -8.82
C LEU A 123 -16.63 13.34 -8.79
N HIS A 124 -16.43 12.77 -9.97
CA HIS A 124 -15.79 11.47 -10.13
C HIS A 124 -14.27 11.64 -10.18
N PHE A 125 -13.60 10.95 -9.27
CA PHE A 125 -12.15 10.89 -9.23
C PHE A 125 -11.69 9.57 -9.87
N ALA A 126 -10.80 9.64 -10.85
CA ALA A 126 -10.20 8.46 -11.47
C ALA A 126 -8.96 8.03 -10.64
N PRO A 127 -9.03 6.95 -9.85
CA PRO A 127 -7.88 6.49 -9.08
C PRO A 127 -6.88 5.81 -10.02
N VAL A 128 -5.75 6.47 -10.21
CA VAL A 128 -4.63 5.98 -11.02
C VAL A 128 -3.36 5.92 -10.18
N ALA A 129 -2.48 4.99 -10.52
CA ALA A 129 -1.19 4.86 -9.88
C ALA A 129 -0.26 6.01 -10.27
N ASP A 130 0.71 6.32 -9.39
CA ASP A 130 1.83 7.18 -9.75
C ASP A 130 2.69 6.49 -10.81
N PHE A 131 2.90 7.17 -11.94
CA PHE A 131 3.59 6.60 -13.09
C PHE A 131 5.05 6.22 -12.80
N GLU A 132 5.75 7.04 -12.01
CA GLU A 132 7.14 6.78 -11.65
C GLU A 132 7.27 5.55 -10.76
N LEU A 133 6.40 5.43 -9.74
CA LEU A 133 6.38 4.26 -8.86
C LEU A 133 5.97 2.99 -9.59
N LEU A 134 4.99 3.08 -10.49
CA LEU A 134 4.53 1.96 -11.30
C LEU A 134 5.65 1.44 -12.21
N THR A 135 6.32 2.33 -12.94
CA THR A 135 7.44 2.00 -13.84
C THR A 135 8.61 1.38 -13.07
N LYS A 136 8.91 1.90 -11.87
CA LYS A 136 9.95 1.34 -11.00
C LYS A 136 9.60 -0.06 -10.50
N ALA A 137 8.32 -0.29 -10.13
CA ALA A 137 7.85 -1.59 -9.71
C ALA A 137 7.92 -2.61 -10.84
N TYR A 138 7.52 -2.22 -12.05
CA TYR A 138 7.63 -3.04 -13.26
C TYR A 138 9.08 -3.46 -13.52
N SER A 139 9.98 -2.48 -13.60
CA SER A 139 11.41 -2.74 -13.83
C SER A 139 12.06 -3.58 -12.73
N ALA A 140 11.60 -3.43 -11.47
CA ALA A 140 12.10 -4.25 -10.38
C ALA A 140 11.65 -5.71 -10.51
N ALA A 141 10.40 -5.94 -10.92
CA ALA A 141 9.88 -7.29 -11.17
C ALA A 141 10.64 -8.00 -12.30
N GLU A 142 10.88 -7.32 -13.41
CA GLU A 142 11.65 -7.87 -14.54
C GLU A 142 13.07 -8.28 -14.13
N LYS A 143 13.76 -7.47 -13.31
CA LYS A 143 15.11 -7.76 -12.83
C LYS A 143 15.22 -9.06 -12.03
N ILE A 144 14.14 -9.47 -11.39
CA ILE A 144 14.07 -10.74 -10.62
C ILE A 144 13.37 -11.86 -11.39
N GLY A 145 13.16 -11.68 -12.71
CA GLY A 145 12.57 -12.68 -13.58
C GLY A 145 11.05 -12.83 -13.48
N ILE A 146 10.37 -11.89 -12.82
CA ILE A 146 8.90 -11.84 -12.76
C ILE A 146 8.41 -10.95 -13.89
N LYS A 147 7.50 -11.48 -14.72
CA LYS A 147 6.77 -10.69 -15.70
C LYS A 147 5.43 -10.28 -15.10
N PRO A 148 5.28 -9.04 -14.65
CA PRO A 148 4.03 -8.60 -14.05
C PRO A 148 2.92 -8.52 -15.11
N ILE A 149 1.69 -8.72 -14.66
CA ILE A 149 0.50 -8.49 -15.48
C ILE A 149 0.07 -7.04 -15.25
N GLU A 150 0.09 -6.25 -16.30
CA GLU A 150 -0.42 -4.88 -16.27
C GLU A 150 -1.95 -4.90 -16.31
N ASN A 151 -2.54 -4.14 -15.41
CA ASN A 151 -4.00 -4.00 -15.38
C ASN A 151 -4.44 -2.83 -16.27
N THR A 152 -4.48 -3.06 -17.58
CA THR A 152 -4.98 -2.08 -18.56
C THR A 152 -6.50 -2.09 -18.74
N ASN A 153 -7.19 -3.07 -18.14
CA ASN A 153 -8.65 -3.20 -18.22
C ASN A 153 -9.26 -3.35 -16.83
N TYR A 154 -10.03 -2.38 -16.41
CA TYR A 154 -10.73 -2.25 -15.13
C TYR A 154 -11.62 -3.43 -14.72
N SER A 155 -11.89 -4.36 -15.64
CA SER A 155 -12.76 -5.53 -15.39
C SER A 155 -12.00 -6.80 -14.99
N LYS A 156 -10.67 -6.73 -14.78
CA LYS A 156 -9.86 -7.94 -14.57
C LYS A 156 -9.78 -8.38 -13.12
N PHE A 157 -10.00 -7.49 -12.15
CA PHE A 157 -9.79 -7.78 -10.73
C PHE A 157 -10.85 -7.14 -9.84
N LEU A 158 -11.26 -7.88 -8.80
CA LEU A 158 -11.98 -7.37 -7.64
C LEU A 158 -10.93 -7.10 -6.54
N LEU A 159 -10.82 -5.86 -6.11
CA LEU A 159 -9.96 -5.43 -5.00
C LEU A 159 -10.76 -5.35 -3.70
#